data_ae7cf3b79ebdd7a071abcc1da6c9898f
#
_entry.id   ae7cf3b79ebdd7a071abcc1da6c9898f
#
_cell.length_a   1.000
_cell.length_b   1.000
_cell.length_c   1.000
_cell.angle_alpha   90.00
_cell.angle_beta   90.00
_cell.angle_gamma   90.00
#
_symmetry.space_group_name_H-M   'P 1'
#
loop_
_entity.id
_entity.type
_entity.pdbx_description
1 polymer ?
#
loop_
_entity_poly.entity_id
_entity_poly.type
_entity_poly.pdbx_seq_one_letter_code
_entity_poly.pdbx_strand_id
1 'polypeptide(L)'
;MNRFSSVTNKSIFVHRYARIFMMLGLSLLFINCKSEPKTEPQPQVKTDENTVVLTDAQFKNAELTFTKLTEKNMANVLHLNGKIDVPPQNMVSVSVPLGGYLKTTKLLPGMPVSKGQVLATMENPEYVKLQQDYLQAKSKYNYALLDYKRQKDLNESQAASDKIMQQAQTEMNNQQVAMHALGEQLKLININPNTLTAAIISKSIPVLSPINGYVSKV
;
A
#
# COMPACT_ATOMS: atom_id res chain seq x y z
N MET A 1 23.11 -47.06 67.50
CA MET A 1 23.73 -46.66 68.80
C MET A 1 23.36 -45.17 68.97
N ASN A 2 22.39 -44.98 69.84
CA ASN A 2 22.36 -44.03 70.96
C ASN A 2 22.79 -42.61 70.70
N ARG A 3 22.16 -41.58 71.11
CA ARG A 3 21.22 -41.24 72.22
C ARG A 3 20.87 -39.74 72.12
N PHE A 4 19.65 -39.40 72.44
CA PHE A 4 19.22 -38.34 73.32
C PHE A 4 19.74 -36.90 73.11
N SER A 5 18.97 -35.84 73.22
CA SER A 5 17.84 -35.52 74.15
C SER A 5 17.16 -34.20 73.72
N SER A 6 15.91 -34.19 73.81
CA SER A 6 14.99 -33.23 74.50
C SER A 6 15.66 -32.16 75.37
N VAL A 7 15.27 -30.94 75.18
CA VAL A 7 15.12 -29.75 76.04
C VAL A 7 15.01 -28.57 75.07
N THR A 8 13.93 -27.86 74.90
CA THR A 8 13.31 -26.96 75.76
C THR A 8 11.99 -26.44 75.25
N ASN A 9 10.94 -26.93 75.81
CA ASN A 9 9.60 -26.38 75.48
C ASN A 9 9.05 -25.58 76.65
N LYS A 10 9.92 -24.81 77.29
CA LYS A 10 9.51 -24.01 78.51
C LYS A 10 9.62 -22.49 78.32
N SER A 11 10.31 -22.00 77.30
CA SER A 11 10.49 -20.56 77.17
C SER A 11 9.38 -19.91 76.32
N ILE A 12 8.67 -20.67 75.49
CA ILE A 12 7.66 -20.15 74.58
C ILE A 12 6.36 -19.81 75.33
N PHE A 13 6.07 -20.50 76.41
CA PHE A 13 4.85 -20.27 77.17
C PHE A 13 4.89 -18.98 78.01
N VAL A 14 6.05 -18.63 78.60
CA VAL A 14 6.21 -17.42 79.44
C VAL A 14 6.09 -16.14 78.58
N HIS A 15 6.61 -16.13 77.36
CA HIS A 15 6.54 -14.94 76.45
C HIS A 15 5.15 -14.68 75.90
N ARG A 16 4.33 -15.68 75.79
CA ARG A 16 2.94 -15.52 75.31
C ARG A 16 2.04 -14.90 76.33
N TYR A 17 2.17 -15.29 77.61
CA TYR A 17 1.42 -14.69 78.68
C TYR A 17 1.89 -13.28 79.04
N ALA A 18 3.18 -12.98 78.93
CA ALA A 18 3.70 -11.64 79.10
C ALA A 18 3.17 -10.63 78.06
N ARG A 19 3.01 -11.07 76.84
CA ARG A 19 2.41 -10.22 75.76
C ARG A 19 0.92 -9.99 75.91
N ILE A 20 0.19 -10.96 76.41
CA ILE A 20 -1.26 -10.85 76.69
C ILE A 20 -1.50 -9.91 77.90
N PHE A 21 -0.65 -9.98 78.91
CA PHE A 21 -0.76 -9.11 80.11
C PHE A 21 -0.35 -7.66 79.78
N MET A 22 0.59 -7.46 78.88
CA MET A 22 1.02 -6.13 78.44
C MET A 22 -0.04 -5.48 77.52
N MET A 23 -0.80 -6.27 76.69
CA MET A 23 -1.91 -5.73 75.97
C MET A 23 -3.14 -5.42 76.79
N LEU A 24 -3.38 -6.18 77.81
CA LEU A 24 -4.50 -5.92 78.74
C LEU A 24 -4.25 -4.68 79.64
N GLY A 25 -2.99 -4.39 79.97
CA GLY A 25 -2.59 -3.20 80.72
C GLY A 25 -2.68 -1.89 79.94
N LEU A 26 -2.50 -1.95 78.61
CA LEU A 26 -2.55 -0.77 77.78
C LEU A 26 -4.00 -0.38 77.41
N SER A 27 -4.99 -1.28 77.55
CA SER A 27 -6.41 -1.00 77.30
C SER A 27 -7.10 -0.21 78.43
N LEU A 28 -6.50 -0.09 79.57
CA LEU A 28 -7.09 0.61 80.75
C LEU A 28 -6.75 2.10 80.80
N LEU A 29 -5.95 2.65 79.95
CA LEU A 29 -5.52 4.05 79.94
C LEU A 29 -6.40 5.00 79.12
N PHE A 30 -7.48 4.51 78.47
CA PHE A 30 -8.35 5.34 77.65
C PHE A 30 -9.70 5.71 78.29
N ILE A 31 -9.88 5.54 79.56
CA ILE A 31 -11.13 5.92 80.20
C ILE A 31 -10.81 7.08 81.15
N ASN A 32 -10.64 8.26 80.60
CA ASN A 32 -10.96 9.49 81.35
C ASN A 32 -10.78 10.73 80.42
N CYS A 33 -11.84 11.19 79.84
CA CYS A 33 -12.05 12.62 79.56
C CYS A 33 -13.53 12.87 79.26
N LYS A 34 -14.27 13.15 80.30
CA LYS A 34 -15.59 13.75 80.16
C LYS A 34 -15.46 15.18 80.67
N SER A 35 -15.55 16.11 79.73
CA SER A 35 -15.83 17.52 79.95
C SER A 35 -16.67 18.03 78.78
N GLU A 36 -17.95 18.17 79.05
CA GLU A 36 -18.84 18.93 78.17
C GLU A 36 -18.63 20.44 78.42
N PRO A 37 -18.36 21.24 77.39
CA PRO A 37 -18.71 22.65 77.44
C PRO A 37 -20.08 22.85 76.83
N LYS A 38 -20.97 23.46 77.54
CA LYS A 38 -22.25 24.02 77.08
C LYS A 38 -22.04 24.88 75.87
N THR A 39 -22.52 24.43 74.75
CA THR A 39 -22.56 25.23 73.49
C THR A 39 -23.95 25.88 73.41
N GLU A 40 -23.96 27.19 73.44
CA GLU A 40 -25.11 28.00 73.02
C GLU A 40 -25.56 27.63 71.57
N PRO A 41 -26.83 27.66 71.29
CA PRO A 41 -27.32 27.30 69.90
C PRO A 41 -26.95 28.41 68.91
N GLN A 42 -25.92 28.10 68.10
CA GLN A 42 -25.69 28.87 66.90
C GLN A 42 -26.82 28.60 65.93
N PRO A 43 -27.28 29.59 65.14
CA PRO A 43 -28.30 29.40 64.15
C PRO A 43 -27.79 28.46 63.06
N GLN A 44 -28.45 27.32 62.88
CA GLN A 44 -28.18 26.39 61.80
C GLN A 44 -28.58 27.09 60.46
N VAL A 45 -27.55 27.60 59.78
CA VAL A 45 -27.70 27.95 58.35
C VAL A 45 -27.80 26.61 57.60
N LYS A 46 -28.95 26.33 56.99
CA LYS A 46 -29.12 25.25 56.05
C LYS A 46 -28.14 25.48 54.89
N THR A 47 -27.01 24.84 54.96
CA THR A 47 -26.03 24.88 53.88
C THR A 47 -26.49 23.90 52.82
N ASP A 48 -26.87 24.41 51.64
CA ASP A 48 -27.03 23.55 50.46
C ASP A 48 -25.73 22.80 50.21
N GLU A 49 -25.83 21.53 49.91
CA GLU A 49 -24.73 20.56 49.81
C GLU A 49 -23.59 21.01 48.84
N ASN A 50 -23.83 22.03 48.06
CA ASN A 50 -22.89 22.61 47.07
C ASN A 50 -22.38 24.01 47.43
N THR A 51 -22.66 24.53 48.64
CA THR A 51 -22.29 25.90 49.01
C THR A 51 -21.33 25.89 50.20
N VAL A 52 -20.16 26.48 50.00
CA VAL A 52 -19.18 26.67 51.08
C VAL A 52 -19.28 28.10 51.57
N VAL A 53 -19.66 28.29 52.84
CA VAL A 53 -19.71 29.58 53.50
C VAL A 53 -18.38 29.80 54.24
N LEU A 54 -17.66 30.83 53.86
CA LEU A 54 -16.41 31.26 54.46
C LEU A 54 -16.66 32.50 55.32
N THR A 55 -16.03 32.57 56.47
CA THR A 55 -15.96 33.80 57.28
C THR A 55 -14.97 34.79 56.66
N ASP A 56 -15.10 36.10 56.92
CA ASP A 56 -14.18 37.12 56.40
C ASP A 56 -12.72 36.86 56.69
N ALA A 57 -12.43 36.27 57.88
CA ALA A 57 -11.08 35.87 58.26
C ALA A 57 -10.56 34.68 57.42
N GLN A 58 -11.40 33.67 57.16
CA GLN A 58 -11.07 32.54 56.31
C GLN A 58 -10.88 32.96 54.85
N PHE A 59 -11.72 33.88 54.33
CA PHE A 59 -11.60 34.39 53.00
C PHE A 59 -10.28 35.18 52.78
N LYS A 60 -9.89 36.03 53.75
CA LYS A 60 -8.61 36.75 53.71
C LYS A 60 -7.40 35.81 53.79
N ASN A 61 -7.46 34.77 54.59
CA ASN A 61 -6.34 33.83 54.78
C ASN A 61 -6.23 32.87 53.58
N ALA A 62 -7.29 32.64 52.83
CA ALA A 62 -7.31 31.75 51.67
C ALA A 62 -6.75 32.38 50.39
N GLU A 63 -6.46 33.71 50.42
CA GLU A 63 -5.93 34.49 49.26
C GLU A 63 -6.68 34.21 47.94
N LEU A 64 -8.04 34.10 48.02
CA LEU A 64 -8.87 33.74 46.88
C LEU A 64 -8.91 34.90 45.89
N THR A 65 -8.58 34.60 44.63
CA THR A 65 -8.71 35.53 43.53
C THR A 65 -9.81 35.08 42.57
N PHE A 66 -10.67 36.03 42.19
CA PHE A 66 -11.72 35.77 41.22
C PHE A 66 -11.28 36.22 39.82
N THR A 67 -11.48 35.35 38.84
CA THR A 67 -11.29 35.73 37.45
C THR A 67 -12.56 35.43 36.65
N LYS A 68 -12.85 36.25 35.66
CA LYS A 68 -13.92 35.97 34.72
C LYS A 68 -13.43 34.99 33.67
N LEU A 69 -14.28 34.01 33.33
CA LEU A 69 -14.06 33.17 32.15
C LEU A 69 -14.12 34.03 30.89
N THR A 70 -13.03 34.07 30.16
CA THR A 70 -12.97 34.75 28.86
C THR A 70 -12.75 33.72 27.79
N GLU A 71 -13.47 33.82 26.69
CA GLU A 71 -13.19 33.03 25.50
C GLU A 71 -11.83 33.43 24.93
N LYS A 72 -10.94 32.46 24.78
CA LYS A 72 -9.63 32.63 24.19
C LYS A 72 -9.45 31.65 23.06
N ASN A 73 -9.14 32.18 21.87
CA ASN A 73 -8.77 31.34 20.74
C ASN A 73 -7.43 30.65 21.06
N MET A 74 -7.47 29.34 21.22
CA MET A 74 -6.27 28.52 21.37
C MET A 74 -5.92 27.89 20.02
N ALA A 75 -4.82 28.33 19.44
CA ALA A 75 -4.25 27.68 18.27
C ALA A 75 -3.49 26.43 18.73
N ASN A 76 -3.94 25.26 18.30
CA ASN A 76 -3.20 24.04 18.50
C ASN A 76 -2.51 23.67 17.18
N VAL A 77 -1.19 23.54 17.19
CA VAL A 77 -0.44 23.12 16.03
C VAL A 77 -0.43 21.60 15.98
N LEU A 78 -1.17 21.04 15.02
CA LEU A 78 -1.17 19.61 14.76
C LEU A 78 -0.03 19.26 13.79
N HIS A 79 0.97 18.56 14.28
CA HIS A 79 2.04 18.01 13.44
C HIS A 79 1.58 16.68 12.87
N LEU A 80 1.39 16.64 11.55
CA LEU A 80 1.03 15.43 10.81
C LEU A 80 2.21 14.97 9.98
N ASN A 81 2.59 13.72 10.15
CA ASN A 81 3.56 13.05 9.30
C ASN A 81 2.80 12.22 8.26
N GLY A 82 3.15 12.37 7.00
CA GLY A 82 2.52 11.64 5.90
C GLY A 82 3.52 11.34 4.78
N LYS A 83 3.18 10.35 3.97
CA LYS A 83 3.89 10.02 2.74
C LYS A 83 2.99 10.35 1.56
N ILE A 84 3.54 11.04 0.56
CA ILE A 84 2.85 11.22 -0.73
C ILE A 84 3.01 9.91 -1.49
N ASP A 85 1.89 9.32 -1.90
CA ASP A 85 1.88 8.09 -2.68
C ASP A 85 0.94 8.23 -3.88
N VAL A 86 1.16 7.40 -4.90
CA VAL A 86 0.35 7.42 -6.13
C VAL A 86 -0.72 6.35 -6.03
N PRO A 87 -2.00 6.66 -6.31
CA PRO A 87 -3.04 5.65 -6.37
C PRO A 87 -2.69 4.54 -7.36
N PRO A 88 -2.94 3.25 -7.04
CA PRO A 88 -2.56 2.12 -7.90
C PRO A 88 -3.08 2.21 -9.34
N GLN A 89 -4.27 2.79 -9.54
CA GLN A 89 -4.85 3.00 -10.87
C GLN A 89 -4.06 3.95 -11.77
N ASN A 90 -3.20 4.79 -11.20
CA ASN A 90 -2.34 5.73 -11.92
C ASN A 90 -0.92 5.17 -12.13
N MET A 91 -0.64 3.97 -11.63
CA MET A 91 0.63 3.29 -11.85
C MET A 91 0.53 2.36 -13.06
N VAL A 92 1.42 2.56 -14.03
CA VAL A 92 1.49 1.72 -15.24
C VAL A 92 2.79 0.93 -15.22
N SER A 93 2.66 -0.38 -15.33
CA SER A 93 3.81 -1.28 -15.51
C SER A 93 4.09 -1.43 -17.01
N VAL A 94 5.33 -1.17 -17.40
CA VAL A 94 5.78 -1.33 -18.79
C VAL A 94 6.48 -2.68 -18.93
N SER A 95 5.95 -3.55 -19.79
CA SER A 95 6.50 -4.86 -20.08
C SER A 95 6.62 -5.07 -21.58
N VAL A 96 7.49 -5.99 -22.01
CA VAL A 96 7.68 -6.39 -23.40
C VAL A 96 7.12 -7.80 -23.60
N PRO A 97 6.12 -8.00 -24.47
CA PRO A 97 5.39 -9.27 -24.60
C PRO A 97 6.28 -10.49 -24.90
N LEU A 98 7.28 -10.33 -25.77
CA LEU A 98 8.20 -11.40 -26.15
C LEU A 98 9.44 -11.50 -25.25
N GLY A 99 9.54 -10.64 -24.23
CA GLY A 99 10.73 -10.58 -23.37
C GLY A 99 12.00 -10.22 -24.14
N GLY A 100 13.16 -10.56 -23.57
CA GLY A 100 14.47 -10.32 -24.15
C GLY A 100 15.50 -9.84 -23.13
N TYR A 101 16.67 -9.47 -23.62
CA TYR A 101 17.74 -8.92 -22.80
C TYR A 101 17.74 -7.40 -22.88
N LEU A 102 17.86 -6.77 -21.71
CA LEU A 102 18.00 -5.32 -21.64
C LEU A 102 19.36 -4.91 -22.18
N LYS A 103 19.38 -4.20 -23.30
CA LYS A 103 20.61 -3.68 -23.90
C LYS A 103 21.06 -2.37 -23.23
N THR A 104 20.16 -1.42 -23.15
CA THR A 104 20.42 -0.11 -22.55
C THR A 104 19.17 0.43 -21.86
N THR A 105 19.37 1.07 -20.72
CA THR A 105 18.36 1.94 -20.07
C THR A 105 19.05 3.13 -19.44
N LYS A 106 18.39 4.27 -19.42
CA LYS A 106 18.82 5.50 -18.73
C LYS A 106 17.84 5.89 -17.62
N LEU A 107 16.92 4.99 -17.27
CA LEU A 107 15.89 5.26 -16.28
C LEU A 107 16.47 5.31 -14.87
N LEU A 108 16.06 6.32 -14.13
CA LEU A 108 16.31 6.43 -12.69
C LEU A 108 14.97 6.71 -11.98
N PRO A 109 14.76 6.17 -10.78
CA PRO A 109 13.61 6.52 -9.97
C PRO A 109 13.50 8.04 -9.79
N GLY A 110 12.28 8.59 -9.92
CA GLY A 110 12.00 10.02 -9.88
C GLY A 110 12.18 10.77 -11.21
N MET A 111 12.73 10.14 -12.25
CA MET A 111 12.93 10.77 -13.56
C MET A 111 11.60 11.01 -14.29
N PRO A 112 11.36 12.22 -14.85
CA PRO A 112 10.19 12.48 -15.69
C PRO A 112 10.30 11.78 -17.03
N VAL A 113 9.18 11.26 -17.52
CA VAL A 113 9.07 10.61 -18.84
C VAL A 113 7.83 11.11 -19.58
N SER A 114 7.96 11.23 -20.89
CA SER A 114 6.86 11.62 -21.78
C SER A 114 6.33 10.42 -22.55
N LYS A 115 5.04 10.44 -22.88
CA LYS A 115 4.42 9.42 -23.74
C LYS A 115 5.18 9.30 -25.07
N GLY A 116 5.54 8.08 -25.46
CA GLY A 116 6.33 7.78 -26.65
C GLY A 116 7.84 7.95 -26.48
N GLN A 117 8.31 8.40 -25.32
CA GLN A 117 9.76 8.46 -25.04
C GLN A 117 10.35 7.06 -24.90
N VAL A 118 11.54 6.85 -25.47
CA VAL A 118 12.27 5.58 -25.36
C VAL A 118 12.79 5.44 -23.92
N LEU A 119 12.33 4.42 -23.22
CA LEU A 119 12.70 4.09 -21.85
C LEU A 119 13.92 3.17 -21.80
N ALA A 120 13.90 2.19 -22.68
CA ALA A 120 14.93 1.15 -22.75
C ALA A 120 15.02 0.59 -24.18
N THR A 121 16.10 -0.10 -24.47
CA THR A 121 16.25 -0.90 -25.68
C THR A 121 16.43 -2.36 -25.28
N MET A 122 15.57 -3.22 -25.84
CA MET A 122 15.61 -4.67 -25.62
C MET A 122 16.18 -5.37 -26.85
N GLU A 123 16.89 -6.49 -26.64
CA GLU A 123 17.38 -7.36 -27.70
C GLU A 123 16.82 -8.77 -27.53
N ASN A 124 16.33 -9.36 -28.64
CA ASN A 124 15.89 -10.74 -28.70
C ASN A 124 16.01 -11.26 -30.14
N PRO A 125 16.61 -12.43 -30.38
CA PRO A 125 16.61 -13.08 -31.69
C PRO A 125 15.22 -13.35 -32.27
N GLU A 126 14.23 -13.59 -31.41
CA GLU A 126 12.83 -13.80 -31.81
C GLU A 126 12.25 -12.58 -32.52
N TYR A 127 12.75 -11.37 -32.26
CA TYR A 127 12.30 -10.18 -32.99
C TYR A 127 12.70 -10.24 -34.48
N VAL A 128 13.88 -10.78 -34.77
CA VAL A 128 14.33 -10.99 -36.14
C VAL A 128 13.46 -12.03 -36.84
N LYS A 129 13.20 -13.15 -36.17
CA LYS A 129 12.35 -14.23 -36.69
C LYS A 129 10.94 -13.73 -37.00
N LEU A 130 10.29 -13.02 -36.08
CA LEU A 130 8.95 -12.48 -36.30
C LEU A 130 8.88 -11.52 -37.50
N GLN A 131 9.89 -10.67 -37.67
CA GLN A 131 9.99 -9.77 -38.85
C GLN A 131 10.18 -10.56 -40.15
N GLN A 132 11.01 -11.60 -40.13
CA GLN A 132 11.23 -12.49 -41.27
C GLN A 132 9.93 -13.22 -41.63
N ASP A 133 9.25 -13.82 -40.65
CA ASP A 133 8.00 -14.57 -40.85
C ASP A 133 6.92 -13.68 -41.47
N TYR A 134 6.80 -12.42 -40.99
CA TYR A 134 5.88 -11.44 -41.56
C TYR A 134 6.21 -11.12 -43.03
N LEU A 135 7.46 -10.85 -43.36
CA LEU A 135 7.87 -10.54 -44.73
C LEU A 135 7.65 -11.72 -45.66
N GLN A 136 7.87 -12.96 -45.20
CA GLN A 136 7.55 -14.16 -45.94
C GLN A 136 6.05 -14.31 -46.16
N ALA A 137 5.21 -14.12 -45.11
CA ALA A 137 3.76 -14.17 -45.26
C ALA A 137 3.24 -13.09 -46.19
N LYS A 138 3.79 -11.87 -46.13
CA LYS A 138 3.48 -10.77 -47.04
C LYS A 138 3.80 -11.13 -48.51
N SER A 139 4.94 -11.77 -48.76
CA SER A 139 5.33 -12.22 -50.07
C SER A 139 4.41 -13.32 -50.62
N LYS A 140 4.08 -14.30 -49.76
CA LYS A 140 3.12 -15.38 -50.11
C LYS A 140 1.72 -14.82 -50.41
N TYR A 141 1.24 -13.88 -49.56
CA TYR A 141 -0.03 -13.21 -49.81
C TYR A 141 -0.05 -12.48 -51.15
N ASN A 142 0.98 -11.71 -51.47
CA ASN A 142 1.08 -10.99 -52.73
C ASN A 142 1.07 -11.95 -53.94
N TYR A 143 1.78 -13.06 -53.85
CA TYR A 143 1.75 -14.10 -54.86
C TYR A 143 0.35 -14.72 -55.00
N ALA A 144 -0.27 -15.15 -53.91
CA ALA A 144 -1.59 -15.74 -53.93
C ALA A 144 -2.68 -14.77 -54.43
N LEU A 145 -2.55 -13.47 -54.13
CA LEU A 145 -3.44 -12.42 -54.62
C LEU A 145 -3.34 -12.28 -56.15
N LEU A 146 -2.13 -12.30 -56.70
CA LEU A 146 -1.92 -12.24 -58.13
C LEU A 146 -2.43 -13.51 -58.85
N ASP A 147 -2.23 -14.67 -58.21
CA ASP A 147 -2.76 -15.93 -58.73
C ASP A 147 -4.29 -15.96 -58.72
N TYR A 148 -4.92 -15.59 -57.60
CA TYR A 148 -6.37 -15.47 -57.51
C TYR A 148 -6.93 -14.53 -58.60
N LYS A 149 -6.34 -13.37 -58.84
CA LYS A 149 -6.76 -12.43 -59.88
C LYS A 149 -6.70 -13.09 -61.24
N ARG A 150 -5.59 -13.79 -61.56
CA ARG A 150 -5.42 -14.51 -62.84
C ARG A 150 -6.46 -15.62 -62.99
N GLN A 151 -6.71 -16.43 -61.96
CA GLN A 151 -7.71 -17.49 -62.03
C GLN A 151 -9.14 -16.94 -62.13
N LYS A 152 -9.40 -15.80 -61.54
CA LYS A 152 -10.68 -15.10 -61.66
C LYS A 152 -10.91 -14.63 -63.13
N ASP A 153 -9.94 -13.98 -63.72
CA ASP A 153 -10.02 -13.49 -65.13
C ASP A 153 -10.19 -14.66 -66.09
N LEU A 154 -9.49 -15.79 -65.87
CA LEU A 154 -9.64 -17.01 -66.65
C LEU A 154 -11.00 -17.68 -66.44
N ASN A 155 -11.54 -17.66 -65.26
CA ASN A 155 -12.87 -18.20 -65.01
C ASN A 155 -13.98 -17.35 -65.62
N GLU A 156 -13.86 -16.03 -65.54
CA GLU A 156 -14.79 -15.11 -66.23
C GLU A 156 -14.79 -15.30 -67.80
N SER A 157 -13.66 -15.66 -68.35
CA SER A 157 -13.52 -16.00 -69.78
C SER A 157 -13.85 -17.47 -70.08
N GLN A 158 -14.36 -18.23 -69.11
CA GLN A 158 -14.69 -19.67 -69.22
C GLN A 158 -13.47 -20.58 -69.50
N ALA A 159 -12.25 -20.10 -69.30
CA ALA A 159 -11.01 -20.84 -69.52
C ALA A 159 -10.52 -21.59 -68.30
N ALA A 160 -11.07 -21.34 -67.10
CA ALA A 160 -10.80 -22.06 -65.86
C ALA A 160 -12.08 -22.47 -65.11
N SER A 161 -12.01 -23.57 -64.35
CA SER A 161 -13.17 -24.03 -63.59
C SER A 161 -13.35 -23.22 -62.30
N ASP A 162 -14.61 -23.11 -61.80
CA ASP A 162 -14.95 -22.48 -60.54
C ASP A 162 -14.15 -23.05 -59.36
N LYS A 163 -13.86 -24.37 -59.41
CA LYS A 163 -13.06 -25.05 -58.37
C LYS A 163 -11.66 -24.44 -58.27
N ILE A 164 -11.00 -24.21 -59.37
CA ILE A 164 -9.62 -23.64 -59.38
C ILE A 164 -9.63 -22.21 -58.87
N MET A 165 -10.60 -21.39 -59.29
CA MET A 165 -10.76 -20.02 -58.79
C MET A 165 -11.04 -20.01 -57.30
N GLN A 166 -11.93 -20.88 -56.76
CA GLN A 166 -12.21 -21.00 -55.32
C GLN A 166 -10.99 -21.48 -54.52
N GLN A 167 -10.18 -22.38 -55.08
CA GLN A 167 -8.93 -22.81 -54.44
C GLN A 167 -7.94 -21.65 -54.32
N ALA A 168 -7.74 -20.89 -55.39
CA ALA A 168 -6.87 -19.72 -55.38
C ALA A 168 -7.37 -18.63 -54.40
N GLN A 169 -8.68 -18.41 -54.32
CA GLN A 169 -9.30 -17.51 -53.37
C GLN A 169 -9.06 -17.93 -51.92
N THR A 170 -9.23 -19.24 -51.64
CA THR A 170 -9.00 -19.80 -50.33
C THR A 170 -7.54 -19.63 -49.91
N GLU A 171 -6.60 -19.91 -50.77
CA GLU A 171 -5.16 -19.74 -50.51
C GLU A 171 -4.80 -18.28 -50.27
N MET A 172 -5.32 -17.36 -51.09
CA MET A 172 -5.15 -15.91 -50.87
C MET A 172 -5.66 -15.50 -49.51
N ASN A 173 -6.85 -15.93 -49.08
CA ASN A 173 -7.43 -15.63 -47.78
C ASN A 173 -6.58 -16.18 -46.63
N ASN A 174 -6.08 -17.42 -46.76
CA ASN A 174 -5.22 -18.04 -45.74
C ASN A 174 -3.93 -17.23 -45.54
N GLN A 175 -3.28 -16.84 -46.62
CA GLN A 175 -2.06 -16.05 -46.59
C GLN A 175 -2.32 -14.62 -46.04
N GLN A 176 -3.48 -14.05 -46.36
CA GLN A 176 -3.92 -12.77 -45.82
C GLN A 176 -4.06 -12.82 -44.30
N VAL A 177 -4.75 -13.84 -43.77
CA VAL A 177 -4.91 -14.03 -42.33
C VAL A 177 -3.56 -14.20 -41.63
N ALA A 178 -2.67 -15.02 -42.19
CA ALA A 178 -1.33 -15.24 -41.64
C ALA A 178 -0.51 -13.94 -41.61
N MET A 179 -0.52 -13.16 -42.68
CA MET A 179 0.15 -11.87 -42.76
C MET A 179 -0.41 -10.88 -41.72
N HIS A 180 -1.73 -10.79 -41.61
CA HIS A 180 -2.37 -9.89 -40.62
C HIS A 180 -2.03 -10.28 -39.17
N ALA A 181 -2.11 -11.57 -38.85
CA ALA A 181 -1.77 -12.06 -37.48
C ALA A 181 -0.33 -11.71 -37.11
N LEU A 182 0.63 -11.95 -37.98
CA LEU A 182 2.03 -11.57 -37.76
C LEU A 182 2.21 -10.05 -37.70
N GLY A 183 1.44 -9.30 -38.49
CA GLY A 183 1.43 -7.84 -38.45
C GLY A 183 0.98 -7.29 -37.10
N GLU A 184 -0.06 -7.87 -36.48
CA GLU A 184 -0.50 -7.48 -35.13
C GLU A 184 0.55 -7.83 -34.08
N GLN A 185 1.21 -8.98 -34.19
CA GLN A 185 2.32 -9.34 -33.31
C GLN A 185 3.49 -8.33 -33.37
N LEU A 186 3.81 -7.85 -34.59
CA LEU A 186 4.83 -6.80 -34.75
C LEU A 186 4.44 -5.48 -34.10
N LYS A 187 3.17 -5.09 -34.17
CA LYS A 187 2.66 -3.87 -33.50
C LYS A 187 2.80 -3.96 -31.98
N LEU A 188 2.61 -5.14 -31.39
CA LEU A 188 2.78 -5.34 -29.94
C LEU A 188 4.21 -5.03 -29.46
N ILE A 189 5.20 -5.15 -30.35
CA ILE A 189 6.61 -4.82 -30.06
C ILE A 189 7.05 -3.49 -30.66
N ASN A 190 6.09 -2.62 -31.01
CA ASN A 190 6.31 -1.29 -31.57
C ASN A 190 7.02 -1.28 -32.95
N ILE A 191 6.89 -2.35 -33.73
CA ILE A 191 7.36 -2.39 -35.10
C ILE A 191 6.16 -2.15 -36.04
N ASN A 192 6.29 -1.16 -36.94
CA ASN A 192 5.26 -0.88 -37.94
C ASN A 192 5.39 -1.85 -39.16
N PRO A 193 4.41 -2.75 -39.36
CA PRO A 193 4.47 -3.71 -40.49
C PRO A 193 4.51 -3.07 -41.86
N ASN A 194 3.90 -1.88 -42.01
CA ASN A 194 3.79 -1.22 -43.34
C ASN A 194 5.13 -0.67 -43.82
N THR A 195 6.00 -0.27 -42.90
CA THR A 195 7.32 0.27 -43.23
C THR A 195 8.42 -0.79 -43.20
N LEU A 196 8.10 -2.01 -42.73
CA LEU A 196 9.08 -3.08 -42.60
C LEU A 196 9.52 -3.61 -43.96
N THR A 197 10.84 -3.62 -44.16
CA THR A 197 11.53 -4.20 -45.32
C THR A 197 12.67 -5.08 -44.86
N ALA A 198 13.21 -5.91 -45.75
CA ALA A 198 14.34 -6.78 -45.42
C ALA A 198 15.60 -6.01 -44.97
N ALA A 199 15.77 -4.77 -45.45
CA ALA A 199 16.93 -3.93 -45.10
C ALA A 199 16.89 -3.38 -43.66
N ILE A 200 15.72 -3.30 -43.02
CA ILE A 200 15.56 -2.68 -41.70
C ILE A 200 15.23 -3.69 -40.59
N ILE A 201 15.38 -4.98 -40.89
CA ILE A 201 15.24 -6.02 -39.85
C ILE A 201 16.21 -5.73 -38.72
N SER A 202 15.72 -5.70 -37.49
CA SER A 202 16.51 -5.41 -36.28
C SER A 202 16.26 -6.43 -35.18
N LYS A 203 17.35 -6.80 -34.47
CA LYS A 203 17.27 -7.61 -33.25
C LYS A 203 16.93 -6.77 -32.01
N SER A 204 16.97 -5.44 -32.15
CA SER A 204 16.76 -4.50 -31.05
C SER A 204 15.49 -3.70 -31.25
N ILE A 205 14.67 -3.59 -30.21
CA ILE A 205 13.44 -2.77 -30.22
C ILE A 205 13.46 -1.74 -29.10
N PRO A 206 12.88 -0.55 -29.33
CA PRO A 206 12.69 0.44 -28.27
C PRO A 206 11.45 0.10 -27.42
N VAL A 207 11.60 0.21 -26.12
CA VAL A 207 10.49 0.19 -25.18
C VAL A 207 10.05 1.61 -24.93
N LEU A 208 8.79 1.93 -25.25
CA LEU A 208 8.27 3.28 -25.19
C LEU A 208 7.38 3.49 -23.95
N SER A 209 7.35 4.71 -23.43
CA SER A 209 6.41 5.08 -22.37
C SER A 209 4.98 5.20 -22.92
N PRO A 210 3.98 4.53 -22.33
CA PRO A 210 2.59 4.66 -22.74
C PRO A 210 1.92 5.94 -22.23
N ILE A 211 2.49 6.59 -21.18
CA ILE A 211 1.93 7.77 -20.52
C ILE A 211 3.00 8.82 -20.26
N ASN A 212 2.55 10.03 -19.91
CA ASN A 212 3.38 11.04 -19.26
C ASN A 212 3.40 10.78 -17.76
N GLY A 213 4.56 10.90 -17.10
CA GLY A 213 4.64 10.66 -15.66
C GLY A 213 6.07 10.66 -15.14
N TYR A 214 6.25 9.98 -14.03
CA TYR A 214 7.56 9.82 -13.37
C TYR A 214 7.85 8.34 -13.15
N VAL A 215 9.11 7.97 -13.25
CA VAL A 215 9.58 6.61 -12.97
C VAL A 215 9.50 6.35 -11.47
N SER A 216 8.65 5.42 -11.06
CA SER A 216 8.54 5.01 -9.66
C SER A 216 9.61 3.98 -9.28
N LYS A 217 9.80 2.98 -10.14
CA LYS A 217 10.76 1.88 -9.95
C LYS A 217 11.24 1.37 -11.31
N VAL A 218 12.48 0.92 -11.37
CA VAL A 218 13.09 0.25 -12.54
C VAL A 218 13.35 -1.20 -12.21
#